data_17d7e47fa332d0db2d0d42459c39b179
#
_entry.id   17d7e47fa332d0db2d0d42459c39b179
#
_cell.length_a   1.000
_cell.length_b   1.000
_cell.length_c   1.000
_cell.angle_alpha   90.00
_cell.angle_beta   90.00
_cell.angle_gamma   90.00
#
_symmetry.space_group_name_H-M   'P 1'
#
loop_
_entity.id
_entity.type
_entity.pdbx_description
1 polymer ?
#
loop_
_entity_poly.entity_id
_entity_poly.type
_entity_poly.pdbx_seq_one_letter_code
_entity_poly.pdbx_strand_id
1 'polypeptide(L)'
;MAGATARTAGELVGVHHNTAVSYFMRLKHLIAAHLSSYRLSGEVEADESYFGGVRKGKRGRGAAGKIVFFGLLKRSGKVYTAIIPDARTETLMPIIEEQVEPDSIVYTDTFKAYNALDVSCFHHHRINHNRLFAKRVNHINEIENFFGTRQNGICAALTASSQNISTGS
;
A
#
# COMPACT_ATOMS: atom_id res chain seq x y z
N MET A 1 -3.15 -18.24 -7.10
CA MET A 1 -2.42 -18.14 -8.39
C MET A 1 -1.09 -17.44 -8.15
N ALA A 2 0.03 -18.08 -8.50
CA ALA A 2 1.33 -17.42 -8.46
C ALA A 2 1.36 -16.35 -9.56
N GLY A 3 1.64 -15.10 -9.20
CA GLY A 3 1.73 -13.99 -10.15
C GLY A 3 2.95 -14.16 -11.05
N ALA A 4 2.77 -14.18 -12.38
CA ALA A 4 3.88 -14.19 -13.30
C ALA A 4 4.62 -12.85 -13.27
N THR A 5 5.96 -12.90 -13.25
CA THR A 5 6.79 -11.71 -13.44
C THR A 5 6.86 -11.35 -14.93
N ALA A 6 7.19 -10.10 -15.25
CA ALA A 6 7.39 -9.70 -16.65
C ALA A 6 8.49 -10.54 -17.34
N ARG A 7 9.52 -10.97 -16.59
CA ARG A 7 10.55 -11.87 -17.12
C ARG A 7 9.97 -13.23 -17.49
N THR A 8 9.30 -13.88 -16.56
CA THR A 8 8.68 -15.20 -16.78
C THR A 8 7.66 -15.15 -17.92
N ALA A 9 6.85 -14.09 -17.98
CA ALA A 9 5.89 -13.92 -19.06
C ALA A 9 6.59 -13.71 -20.43
N GLY A 10 7.69 -12.92 -20.44
CA GLY A 10 8.49 -12.72 -21.65
C GLY A 10 9.09 -14.02 -22.19
N GLU A 11 9.64 -14.85 -21.29
CA GLU A 11 10.20 -16.16 -21.62
C GLU A 11 9.13 -17.11 -22.19
N LEU A 12 7.95 -17.16 -21.56
CA LEU A 12 6.84 -18.02 -22.00
C LEU A 12 6.27 -17.64 -23.38
N VAL A 13 6.23 -16.35 -23.70
CA VAL A 13 5.64 -15.83 -24.94
C VAL A 13 6.72 -15.62 -26.04
N GLY A 14 8.00 -15.75 -25.69
CA GLY A 14 9.11 -15.57 -26.64
C GLY A 14 9.38 -14.12 -27.01
N VAL A 15 9.06 -13.15 -26.14
CA VAL A 15 9.35 -11.72 -26.38
C VAL A 15 10.52 -11.25 -25.53
N HIS A 16 11.23 -10.23 -26.04
CA HIS A 16 12.34 -9.65 -25.28
C HIS A 16 11.90 -9.10 -23.93
N HIS A 17 12.73 -9.25 -22.91
CA HIS A 17 12.43 -8.84 -21.53
C HIS A 17 11.92 -7.39 -21.43
N ASN A 18 12.57 -6.43 -22.09
CA ASN A 18 12.16 -5.03 -22.07
C ASN A 18 10.76 -4.81 -22.66
N THR A 19 10.40 -5.58 -23.68
CA THR A 19 9.06 -5.57 -24.28
C THR A 19 8.03 -6.05 -23.26
N ALA A 20 8.29 -7.17 -22.61
CA ALA A 20 7.41 -7.69 -21.56
C ALA A 20 7.24 -6.69 -20.41
N VAL A 21 8.33 -6.07 -19.94
CA VAL A 21 8.28 -5.01 -18.91
C VAL A 21 7.40 -3.84 -19.35
N SER A 22 7.56 -3.36 -20.59
CA SER A 22 6.77 -2.24 -21.12
C SER A 22 5.27 -2.56 -21.13
N TYR A 23 4.87 -3.77 -21.56
CA TYR A 23 3.47 -4.21 -21.50
C TYR A 23 2.95 -4.30 -20.06
N PHE A 24 3.72 -4.86 -19.15
CA PHE A 24 3.33 -4.93 -17.74
C PHE A 24 3.14 -3.54 -17.12
N MET A 25 3.98 -2.58 -17.47
CA MET A 25 3.83 -1.18 -17.01
C MET A 25 2.55 -0.55 -17.54
N ARG A 26 2.26 -0.70 -18.85
CA ARG A 26 1.02 -0.20 -19.45
C ARG A 26 -0.22 -0.81 -18.81
N LEU A 27 -0.22 -2.12 -18.57
CA LEU A 27 -1.32 -2.78 -17.86
C LEU A 27 -1.51 -2.25 -16.45
N LYS A 28 -0.43 -2.03 -15.69
CA LYS A 28 -0.49 -1.43 -14.36
C LYS A 28 -1.09 -0.02 -14.37
N HIS A 29 -0.71 0.82 -15.34
CA HIS A 29 -1.29 2.15 -15.49
C HIS A 29 -2.79 2.10 -15.82
N LEU A 30 -3.21 1.21 -16.72
CA LEU A 30 -4.63 1.02 -17.03
C LEU A 30 -5.42 0.54 -15.81
N ILE A 31 -4.90 -0.44 -15.08
CA ILE A 31 -5.52 -0.95 -13.86
C ILE A 31 -5.62 0.17 -12.81
N ALA A 32 -4.55 0.92 -12.58
CA ALA A 32 -4.54 2.02 -11.62
C ALA A 32 -5.58 3.09 -11.98
N ALA A 33 -5.66 3.48 -13.25
CA ALA A 33 -6.65 4.46 -13.73
C ALA A 33 -8.10 3.98 -13.53
N HIS A 34 -8.36 2.69 -13.65
CA HIS A 34 -9.70 2.12 -13.44
C HIS A 34 -10.05 1.92 -11.95
N LEU A 35 -9.05 1.64 -11.10
CA LEU A 35 -9.27 1.40 -9.69
C LEU A 35 -9.46 2.69 -8.88
N SER A 36 -8.96 3.82 -9.38
CA SER A 36 -9.04 5.12 -8.68
C SER A 36 -10.45 5.74 -8.59
N SER A 37 -11.46 5.14 -9.22
CA SER A 37 -12.82 5.69 -9.26
C SER A 37 -13.79 5.16 -8.18
N TYR A 38 -13.36 4.23 -7.34
CA TYR A 38 -14.26 3.62 -6.35
C TYR A 38 -13.76 3.82 -4.93
N ARG A 39 -14.58 4.46 -4.11
CA ARG A 39 -14.35 4.54 -2.66
C ARG A 39 -14.52 3.16 -2.01
N LEU A 40 -13.77 2.92 -0.96
CA LEU A 40 -13.85 1.72 -0.16
C LEU A 40 -14.97 1.89 0.88
N SER A 41 -15.80 0.86 1.08
CA SER A 41 -16.89 0.90 2.05
C SER A 41 -16.93 -0.35 2.91
N GLY A 42 -17.50 -0.26 4.10
CA GLY A 42 -17.61 -1.35 5.06
C GLY A 42 -16.36 -1.48 5.93
N GLU A 43 -15.79 -2.67 6.05
CA GLU A 43 -14.59 -2.92 6.85
C GLU A 43 -13.31 -2.66 6.03
N VAL A 44 -12.51 -1.69 6.45
CA VAL A 44 -11.29 -1.25 5.77
C VAL A 44 -10.11 -1.33 6.75
N GLU A 45 -9.04 -2.00 6.37
CA GLU A 45 -7.76 -1.99 7.09
C GLU A 45 -6.87 -0.89 6.52
N ALA A 46 -6.23 -0.09 7.39
CA ALA A 46 -5.27 0.94 7.01
C ALA A 46 -3.93 0.70 7.68
N ASP A 47 -2.85 0.71 6.90
CA ASP A 47 -1.49 0.51 7.38
C ASP A 47 -0.47 1.21 6.49
N GLU A 48 0.71 1.51 7.04
CA GLU A 48 1.82 2.03 6.28
C GLU A 48 3.00 1.05 6.26
N SER A 49 3.66 0.96 5.12
CA SER A 49 4.84 0.14 4.92
C SER A 49 6.02 0.95 4.38
N TYR A 50 7.21 0.65 4.86
CA TYR A 50 8.43 1.40 4.56
C TYR A 50 9.36 0.56 3.70
N PHE A 51 9.60 0.98 2.46
CA PHE A 51 10.43 0.29 1.48
C PHE A 51 11.73 1.04 1.20
N GLY A 52 12.81 0.30 0.96
CA GLY A 52 14.10 0.84 0.54
C GLY A 52 15.14 0.98 1.64
N GLY A 53 16.41 1.05 1.20
CA GLY A 53 17.56 1.44 1.99
C GLY A 53 17.97 0.50 3.11
N VAL A 54 18.66 -0.59 2.79
CA VAL A 54 19.52 -1.28 3.77
C VAL A 54 20.76 -0.39 4.01
N ARG A 55 20.65 0.58 4.91
CA ARG A 55 21.83 1.21 5.50
C ARG A 55 22.08 0.59 6.87
N LYS A 56 23.26 -0.05 7.02
CA LYS A 56 23.76 -0.52 8.32
C LYS A 56 23.67 0.62 9.35
N GLY A 57 22.89 0.45 10.41
CA GLY A 57 23.00 1.28 11.60
C GLY A 57 21.75 1.99 12.11
N LYS A 58 20.68 2.23 11.34
CA LYS A 58 19.44 2.83 11.86
C LYS A 58 18.23 2.03 11.43
N ARG A 59 17.62 1.33 12.41
CA ARG A 59 16.31 0.70 12.28
C ARG A 59 15.24 1.69 12.74
N GLY A 60 14.12 1.78 12.03
CA GLY A 60 12.97 2.60 12.45
C GLY A 60 12.34 3.40 11.32
N ARG A 61 11.18 4.02 11.62
CA ARG A 61 10.34 4.81 10.70
C ARG A 61 11.05 6.05 10.12
N GLY A 62 12.15 6.53 10.72
CA GLY A 62 12.88 7.75 10.34
C GLY A 62 14.19 7.53 9.57
N ALA A 63 14.48 6.36 9.02
CA ALA A 63 15.72 6.14 8.27
C ALA A 63 15.64 6.83 6.90
N ALA A 64 16.58 7.76 6.64
CA ALA A 64 16.65 8.52 5.39
C ALA A 64 16.71 7.61 4.15
N GLY A 65 15.91 7.93 3.13
CA GLY A 65 15.85 7.20 1.86
C GLY A 65 14.86 6.05 1.82
N LYS A 66 13.96 5.93 2.80
CA LYS A 66 12.82 5.01 2.73
C LYS A 66 11.65 5.68 2.01
N ILE A 67 11.02 4.92 1.12
CA ILE A 67 9.76 5.30 0.50
C ILE A 67 8.64 4.77 1.38
N VAL A 68 7.70 5.64 1.74
CA VAL A 68 6.55 5.28 2.56
C VAL A 68 5.38 4.95 1.65
N PHE A 69 4.83 3.78 1.83
CA PHE A 69 3.59 3.34 1.18
C PHE A 69 2.47 3.35 2.20
N PHE A 70 1.38 3.96 1.84
CA PHE A 70 0.14 3.86 2.57
C PHE A 70 -0.82 2.95 1.83
N GLY A 71 -1.48 2.06 2.55
CA GLY A 71 -2.45 1.12 2.01
C GLY A 71 -3.78 1.20 2.73
N LEU A 72 -4.84 1.08 1.95
CA LEU A 72 -6.20 0.84 2.42
C LEU A 72 -6.70 -0.45 1.78
N LEU A 73 -7.12 -1.40 2.58
CA LEU A 73 -7.62 -2.69 2.11
C LEU A 73 -9.03 -2.93 2.64
N LYS A 74 -9.98 -3.02 1.72
CA LYS A 74 -11.32 -3.52 2.05
C LYS A 74 -11.21 -5.02 2.31
N ARG A 75 -11.66 -5.49 3.47
CA ARG A 75 -11.66 -6.92 3.81
C ARG A 75 -12.36 -7.73 2.71
N SER A 76 -11.69 -8.80 2.27
CA SER A 76 -12.14 -9.67 1.16
C SER A 76 -12.33 -8.94 -0.18
N GLY A 77 -11.59 -7.86 -0.43
CA GLY A 77 -11.86 -7.05 -1.61
C GLY A 77 -10.73 -6.22 -2.16
N LYS A 78 -11.02 -4.95 -2.41
CA LYS A 78 -10.17 -4.00 -3.12
C LYS A 78 -9.07 -3.45 -2.23
N VAL A 79 -7.95 -3.14 -2.86
CA VAL A 79 -6.81 -2.48 -2.22
C VAL A 79 -6.55 -1.15 -2.93
N TYR A 80 -6.39 -0.10 -2.15
CA TYR A 80 -5.83 1.18 -2.58
C TYR A 80 -4.42 1.33 -2.01
N THR A 81 -3.48 1.82 -2.79
CA THR A 81 -2.12 2.11 -2.32
C THR A 81 -1.62 3.42 -2.88
N ALA A 82 -0.95 4.20 -2.04
CA ALA A 82 -0.30 5.46 -2.44
C ALA A 82 1.12 5.56 -1.88
N ILE A 83 2.00 6.23 -2.62
CA ILE A 83 3.28 6.69 -2.09
C ILE A 83 3.03 8.01 -1.39
N ILE A 84 3.48 8.12 -0.16
CA ILE A 84 3.30 9.31 0.65
C ILE A 84 4.65 9.86 1.12
N PRO A 85 4.78 11.17 1.34
CA PRO A 85 6.02 11.79 1.79
C PRO A 85 6.36 11.38 3.23
N ASP A 86 5.34 11.23 4.07
CA ASP A 86 5.45 10.82 5.47
C ASP A 86 4.14 10.18 5.96
N ALA A 87 4.18 9.56 7.14
CA ALA A 87 3.01 8.96 7.79
C ALA A 87 2.46 9.87 8.90
N ARG A 88 2.26 11.15 8.61
CA ARG A 88 1.65 12.10 9.54
C ARG A 88 0.13 12.13 9.37
N THR A 89 -0.56 12.58 10.40
CA THR A 89 -2.02 12.75 10.37
C THR A 89 -2.46 13.62 9.19
N GLU A 90 -1.77 14.72 8.93
CA GLU A 90 -2.07 15.68 7.86
C GLU A 90 -1.93 15.05 6.46
N THR A 91 -1.12 14.00 6.33
CA THR A 91 -0.93 13.27 5.09
C THR A 91 -1.92 12.13 4.95
N LEU A 92 -2.20 11.40 6.04
CA LEU A 92 -3.02 10.19 6.01
C LEU A 92 -4.52 10.49 5.96
N MET A 93 -4.99 11.47 6.75
CA MET A 93 -6.42 11.75 6.88
C MET A 93 -7.09 12.16 5.56
N PRO A 94 -6.54 13.08 4.75
CA PRO A 94 -7.14 13.43 3.47
C PRO A 94 -7.29 12.23 2.52
N ILE A 95 -6.32 11.31 2.53
CA ILE A 95 -6.38 10.10 1.70
C ILE A 95 -7.49 9.16 2.19
N ILE A 96 -7.61 8.98 3.50
CA ILE A 96 -8.68 8.14 4.06
C ILE A 96 -10.05 8.75 3.75
N GLU A 97 -10.23 10.05 3.96
CA GLU A 97 -11.48 10.76 3.69
C GLU A 97 -11.87 10.73 2.20
N GLU A 98 -10.89 10.75 1.29
CA GLU A 98 -11.14 10.67 -0.15
C GLU A 98 -11.49 9.25 -0.59
N GLN A 99 -10.78 8.24 -0.05
CA GLN A 99 -10.83 6.86 -0.55
C GLN A 99 -11.82 5.96 0.20
N VAL A 100 -12.25 6.34 1.40
CA VAL A 100 -13.17 5.56 2.23
C VAL A 100 -14.50 6.28 2.36
N GLU A 101 -15.60 5.55 2.25
CA GLU A 101 -16.94 6.10 2.47
C GLU A 101 -17.17 6.38 3.95
N PRO A 102 -17.90 7.48 4.29
CA PRO A 102 -18.33 7.74 5.66
C PRO A 102 -19.07 6.54 6.26
N ASP A 103 -19.11 6.46 7.59
CA ASP A 103 -19.71 5.35 8.35
C ASP A 103 -19.02 3.99 8.16
N SER A 104 -17.91 3.92 7.42
CA SER A 104 -17.10 2.71 7.32
C SER A 104 -16.31 2.43 8.61
N ILE A 105 -16.06 1.15 8.87
CA ILE A 105 -15.21 0.72 9.98
C ILE A 105 -13.77 0.73 9.50
N VAL A 106 -12.91 1.54 10.14
CA VAL A 106 -11.50 1.63 9.80
C VAL A 106 -10.66 0.97 10.90
N TYR A 107 -9.94 -0.08 10.53
CA TYR A 107 -9.01 -0.79 11.40
C TYR A 107 -7.60 -0.27 11.18
N THR A 108 -6.90 0.12 12.27
CA THR A 108 -5.50 0.56 12.22
C THR A 108 -4.69 -0.10 13.33
N ASP A 109 -3.37 0.04 13.28
CA ASP A 109 -2.52 -0.21 14.43
C ASP A 109 -2.68 0.91 15.49
N THR A 110 -1.86 0.87 16.56
CA THR A 110 -1.86 1.87 17.63
C THR A 110 -1.02 3.11 17.31
N PHE A 111 -0.66 3.34 16.07
CA PHE A 111 0.16 4.48 15.68
C PHE A 111 -0.60 5.81 15.88
N LYS A 112 0.07 6.78 16.49
CA LYS A 112 -0.55 8.05 16.90
C LYS A 112 -1.14 8.88 15.76
N ALA A 113 -0.64 8.72 14.55
CA ALA A 113 -1.16 9.45 13.40
C ALA A 113 -2.63 9.14 13.09
N TYR A 114 -3.11 7.97 13.51
CA TYR A 114 -4.51 7.58 13.34
C TYR A 114 -5.46 8.09 14.44
N ASN A 115 -4.95 8.85 15.44
CA ASN A 115 -5.81 9.36 16.52
C ASN A 115 -6.91 10.29 16.00
N ALA A 116 -6.71 10.97 14.89
CA ALA A 116 -7.71 11.84 14.29
C ALA A 116 -8.95 11.08 13.79
N LEU A 117 -8.84 9.78 13.53
CA LEU A 117 -9.98 8.94 13.15
C LEU A 117 -11.02 8.82 14.27
N ASP A 118 -10.63 8.97 15.55
CA ASP A 118 -11.55 8.85 16.69
C ASP A 118 -12.62 9.96 16.73
N VAL A 119 -12.35 11.08 16.07
CA VAL A 119 -13.24 12.25 16.01
C VAL A 119 -13.75 12.51 14.58
N SER A 120 -13.54 11.57 13.69
CA SER A 120 -13.94 11.64 12.27
C SER A 120 -15.32 11.00 12.04
N CYS A 121 -15.74 10.97 10.77
CA CYS A 121 -16.97 10.30 10.34
C CYS A 121 -16.83 8.78 10.17
N PHE A 122 -15.77 8.18 10.67
CA PHE A 122 -15.49 6.74 10.58
C PHE A 122 -15.62 6.05 11.94
N HIS A 123 -15.96 4.77 11.92
CA HIS A 123 -15.91 3.93 13.12
C HIS A 123 -14.50 3.37 13.29
N HIS A 124 -13.68 4.05 14.10
CA HIS A 124 -12.29 3.68 14.27
C HIS A 124 -12.07 2.52 15.25
N HIS A 125 -11.37 1.47 14.83
CA HIS A 125 -10.98 0.34 15.65
C HIS A 125 -9.46 0.16 15.67
N ARG A 126 -8.82 0.41 16.81
CA ARG A 126 -7.38 0.18 17.00
C ARG A 126 -7.09 -1.25 17.38
N ILE A 127 -6.12 -1.84 16.72
CA ILE A 127 -5.64 -3.19 16.96
C ILE A 127 -4.29 -3.13 17.64
N ASN A 128 -4.24 -3.64 18.86
CA ASN A 128 -2.98 -3.72 19.62
C ASN A 128 -2.39 -5.12 19.46
N HIS A 129 -1.37 -5.27 18.63
CA HIS A 129 -0.67 -6.53 18.36
C HIS A 129 -0.07 -7.18 19.61
N ASN A 130 0.28 -6.38 20.64
CA ASN A 130 0.89 -6.90 21.88
C ASN A 130 -0.11 -7.59 22.82
N ARG A 131 -1.41 -7.41 22.61
CA ARG A 131 -2.47 -7.93 23.49
C ARG A 131 -3.41 -8.96 22.85
N LEU A 132 -3.37 -9.15 21.53
CA LEU A 132 -4.42 -9.86 20.79
C LEU A 132 -3.94 -11.05 19.97
N PHE A 133 -2.90 -11.77 20.42
CA PHE A 133 -2.60 -13.10 19.85
C PHE A 133 -3.73 -14.14 20.04
N ALA A 134 -4.82 -13.78 20.75
CA ALA A 134 -5.82 -14.74 21.21
C ALA A 134 -7.28 -14.52 20.73
N LYS A 135 -7.61 -13.45 19.97
CA LYS A 135 -9.00 -13.25 19.51
C LYS A 135 -9.09 -13.12 17.99
N ARG A 136 -9.74 -14.10 17.38
CA ARG A 136 -9.89 -14.36 15.94
C ARG A 136 -10.60 -13.30 15.09
N VAL A 137 -11.02 -12.16 15.61
CA VAL A 137 -11.97 -11.27 14.91
C VAL A 137 -11.39 -9.92 14.51
N ASN A 138 -10.38 -9.41 15.21
CA ASN A 138 -9.82 -8.07 14.96
C ASN A 138 -8.31 -8.18 14.67
N HIS A 139 -7.93 -8.19 13.41
CA HIS A 139 -6.52 -8.14 12.99
C HIS A 139 -6.41 -7.39 11.66
N ILE A 140 -5.29 -6.69 11.46
CA ILE A 140 -4.91 -6.04 10.19
C ILE A 140 -4.00 -6.96 9.37
N ASN A 141 -4.19 -8.27 9.50
CA ASN A 141 -3.31 -9.26 8.88
C ASN A 141 -3.42 -9.28 7.35
N GLU A 142 -4.56 -8.87 6.79
CA GLU A 142 -4.74 -8.90 5.34
C GLU A 142 -3.86 -7.87 4.65
N ILE A 143 -3.81 -6.63 5.19
CA ILE A 143 -2.96 -5.58 4.62
C ILE A 143 -1.47 -5.82 4.90
N GLU A 144 -1.11 -6.32 6.10
CA GLU A 144 0.26 -6.73 6.41
C GLU A 144 0.74 -7.85 5.48
N ASN A 145 -0.10 -8.86 5.24
CA ASN A 145 0.17 -9.94 4.29
C ASN A 145 0.28 -9.43 2.85
N PHE A 146 -0.56 -8.46 2.47
CA PHE A 146 -0.49 -7.82 1.16
C PHE A 146 0.87 -7.14 0.97
N PHE A 147 1.32 -6.33 1.93
CA PHE A 147 2.64 -5.70 1.87
C PHE A 147 3.76 -6.73 1.92
N GLY A 148 3.70 -7.72 2.81
CA GLY A 148 4.72 -8.77 2.94
C GLY A 148 4.89 -9.62 1.70
N THR A 149 3.79 -10.03 1.06
CA THR A 149 3.84 -10.90 -0.13
C THR A 149 4.25 -10.15 -1.39
N ARG A 150 3.98 -8.85 -1.46
CA ARG A 150 4.22 -8.05 -2.66
C ARG A 150 5.43 -7.13 -2.58
N GLN A 151 6.19 -7.19 -1.49
CA GLN A 151 7.36 -6.36 -1.24
C GLN A 151 8.34 -6.31 -2.43
N ASN A 152 8.63 -7.47 -3.04
CA ASN A 152 9.52 -7.57 -4.21
C ASN A 152 8.90 -7.05 -5.51
N GLY A 153 7.59 -7.14 -5.68
CA GLY A 153 6.88 -6.71 -6.90
C GLY A 153 6.57 -5.22 -6.93
N ILE A 154 6.25 -4.63 -5.79
CA ILE A 154 5.92 -3.20 -5.67
C ILE A 154 7.19 -2.36 -5.78
N CYS A 155 8.31 -2.75 -5.14
CA CYS A 155 9.60 -2.07 -5.27
C CYS A 155 10.08 -2.03 -6.72
N ALA A 156 10.01 -3.15 -7.46
CA ALA A 156 10.43 -3.19 -8.86
C ALA A 156 9.57 -2.30 -9.79
N ALA A 157 8.29 -2.12 -9.46
CA ALA A 157 7.38 -1.30 -10.27
C ALA A 157 7.59 0.20 -10.06
N LEU A 158 8.01 0.61 -8.87
CA LEU A 158 8.07 2.02 -8.46
C LEU A 158 9.44 2.64 -8.65
N THR A 159 10.53 1.85 -8.57
CA THR A 159 11.86 2.31 -8.99
C THR A 159 11.91 2.63 -10.50
N ALA A 160 11.10 1.96 -11.32
CA ALA A 160 10.97 2.27 -12.75
C ALA A 160 10.15 3.56 -13.01
N SER A 161 9.21 3.91 -12.13
CA SER A 161 8.39 5.13 -12.27
C SER A 161 9.13 6.40 -11.85
N SER A 162 9.99 6.32 -10.84
CA SER A 162 10.74 7.49 -10.36
C SER A 162 11.89 7.91 -11.29
N GLN A 163 12.39 7.02 -12.14
CA GLN A 163 13.43 7.35 -13.12
C GLN A 163 12.91 8.13 -14.34
N ASN A 164 11.61 8.05 -14.65
CA ASN A 164 11.02 8.75 -15.79
C ASN A 164 10.58 10.19 -15.50
N ILE A 165 10.62 10.65 -14.24
CA ILE A 165 10.27 12.03 -13.87
C ILE A 165 11.51 12.94 -13.88
N SER A 166 12.72 12.39 -13.92
CA SER A 166 13.99 13.15 -13.87
C SER A 166 14.60 13.50 -15.23
N THR A 167 13.98 13.15 -16.36
CA THR A 167 14.52 13.42 -17.70
C THR A 167 13.64 14.34 -18.56
N GLY A 168 12.83 15.18 -17.94
CA GLY A 168 12.01 16.20 -18.58
C GLY A 168 12.35 17.60 -18.07
N SER A 169 13.53 18.12 -18.43
CA SER A 169 13.88 19.54 -18.40
C SER A 169 14.73 19.86 -19.59
#